data_61d9cd96c494ae342a3132d5cd6092fb
#
_entry.id   61d9cd96c494ae342a3132d5cd6092fb
#
_cell.length_a   1.000
_cell.length_b   1.000
_cell.length_c   1.000
_cell.angle_alpha   90.00
_cell.angle_beta   90.00
_cell.angle_gamma   90.00
#
_symmetry.space_group_name_H-M   'P 1'
#
loop_
_entity.id
_entity.type
_entity.pdbx_description
1 polymer ?
#
loop_
_entity_poly.entity_id
_entity_poly.type
_entity_poly.pdbx_seq_one_letter_code
_entity_poly.pdbx_strand_id
1 'polypeptide(L)'
;MNSPLIEARNLSKSFAIGGGFLSKKKVVRAVEDVSLQIQRGETFGLVGESGCGKSTIGRTLLRLYEPTSGQIFFEGSDITKANMRPYRKKMQIVFQDPYASLDPRMTVGDIVGEPLDIYHAYESKAERREKILELLNLVGLNSEHMNRYPHEFSGGQRQRVSIARSMALRPDFMVCDEPISALDVSIQAQVINMLMELQQKLNMTYLFIAHDLNVVRHI
;
A
#
# COMPACT_ATOMS: atom_id res chain seq x y z
N MET A 1 10.60 -22.18 14.14
CA MET A 1 9.67 -21.02 14.22
C MET A 1 9.82 -20.28 12.91
N ASN A 2 8.74 -20.04 12.20
CA ASN A 2 8.83 -19.26 10.96
C ASN A 2 9.18 -17.81 11.31
N SER A 3 10.18 -17.24 10.62
CA SER A 3 10.52 -15.81 10.75
C SER A 3 9.33 -14.96 10.28
N PRO A 4 9.04 -13.81 10.95
CA PRO A 4 8.00 -12.90 10.49
C PRO A 4 8.32 -12.40 9.07
N LEU A 5 7.27 -12.08 8.30
CA LEU A 5 7.44 -11.49 6.97
C LEU A 5 8.02 -10.07 7.08
N ILE A 6 7.48 -9.27 8.00
CA ILE A 6 7.95 -7.93 8.34
C ILE A 6 8.31 -7.89 9.82
N GLU A 7 9.46 -7.30 10.14
CA GLU A 7 9.83 -6.98 11.52
C GLU A 7 10.42 -5.58 11.58
N ALA A 8 9.96 -4.79 12.52
CA ALA A 8 10.55 -3.50 12.88
C ALA A 8 11.11 -3.59 14.31
N ARG A 9 12.31 -3.07 14.52
CA ARG A 9 12.97 -3.01 15.84
C ARG A 9 13.35 -1.59 16.17
N ASN A 10 12.78 -1.04 17.25
CA ASN A 10 13.04 0.29 17.77
C ASN A 10 12.97 1.39 16.69
N LEU A 11 11.98 1.24 15.79
CA LEU A 11 11.81 2.09 14.62
C LEU A 11 11.38 3.49 15.03
N SER A 12 12.13 4.49 14.57
CA SER A 12 11.79 5.90 14.79
C SER A 12 11.89 6.70 13.51
N LYS A 13 10.98 7.67 13.35
CA LYS A 13 10.98 8.60 12.24
C LYS A 13 10.67 10.01 12.70
N SER A 14 11.59 10.92 12.42
CA SER A 14 11.46 12.35 12.68
C SER A 14 11.56 13.15 11.40
N PHE A 15 10.83 14.26 11.33
CA PHE A 15 10.86 15.21 10.23
C PHE A 15 11.35 16.56 10.71
N ALA A 16 12.30 17.15 9.99
CA ALA A 16 12.72 18.53 10.22
C ALA A 16 11.74 19.48 9.50
N ILE A 17 11.09 20.37 10.24
CA ILE A 17 10.16 21.35 9.71
C ILE A 17 10.74 22.75 9.93
N GLY A 18 10.67 23.59 8.89
CA GLY A 18 11.23 24.95 8.92
C GLY A 18 12.75 24.96 8.80
N GLY A 19 13.37 26.12 8.81
CA GLY A 19 14.81 26.29 8.59
C GLY A 19 15.11 27.26 7.46
N GLY A 20 14.49 28.46 7.47
CA GLY A 20 15.02 29.61 6.75
C GLY A 20 16.31 30.08 7.41
N PHE A 21 17.07 30.93 6.72
CA PHE A 21 18.42 31.40 7.07
C PHE A 21 18.57 31.93 8.53
N LEU A 22 17.45 32.20 9.24
CA LEU A 22 17.40 32.76 10.60
C LEU A 22 16.45 32.02 11.56
N SER A 23 15.82 30.89 11.18
CA SER A 23 14.87 30.17 12.06
C SER A 23 15.43 28.82 12.49
N LYS A 24 15.24 28.47 13.79
CA LYS A 24 15.58 27.12 14.31
C LYS A 24 14.71 26.07 13.66
N LYS A 25 15.33 25.00 13.13
CA LYS A 25 14.61 23.80 12.66
C LYS A 25 13.82 23.20 13.83
N LYS A 26 12.50 23.06 13.66
CA LYS A 26 11.67 22.25 14.56
C LYS A 26 11.74 20.79 14.10
N VAL A 27 11.88 19.86 15.03
CA VAL A 27 11.86 18.43 14.77
C VAL A 27 10.52 17.89 15.26
N VAL A 28 9.74 17.29 14.35
CA VAL A 28 8.52 16.56 14.69
C VAL A 28 8.84 15.07 14.71
N ARG A 29 8.69 14.43 15.85
CA ARG A 29 8.83 12.98 16.03
C ARG A 29 7.50 12.33 15.67
N ALA A 30 7.40 11.79 14.47
CA ALA A 30 6.17 11.17 13.99
C ALA A 30 6.04 9.70 14.39
N VAL A 31 7.17 9.03 14.60
CA VAL A 31 7.26 7.65 15.11
C VAL A 31 8.41 7.62 16.10
N GLU A 32 8.19 7.01 17.27
CA GLU A 32 9.23 6.93 18.32
C GLU A 32 9.24 5.52 18.91
N ASP A 33 10.37 4.84 18.75
CA ASP A 33 10.71 3.53 19.37
C ASP A 33 9.66 2.42 19.16
N VAL A 34 9.14 2.27 17.94
CA VAL A 34 8.11 1.27 17.61
C VAL A 34 8.78 -0.05 17.21
N SER A 35 8.38 -1.14 17.88
CA SER A 35 8.74 -2.51 17.51
C SER A 35 7.47 -3.31 17.22
N LEU A 36 7.45 -4.02 16.07
CA LEU A 36 6.34 -4.87 15.68
C LEU A 36 6.82 -6.03 14.79
N GLN A 37 6.00 -7.07 14.71
CA GLN A 37 6.20 -8.21 13.81
C GLN A 37 4.89 -8.53 13.12
N ILE A 38 4.94 -8.83 11.81
CA ILE A 38 3.79 -9.22 11.00
C ILE A 38 4.12 -10.58 10.38
N GLN A 39 3.29 -11.57 10.63
CA GLN A 39 3.47 -12.91 10.10
C GLN A 39 2.99 -12.99 8.64
N ARG A 40 3.50 -13.97 7.89
CA ARG A 40 3.02 -14.20 6.51
C ARG A 40 1.55 -14.62 6.53
N GLY A 41 0.75 -14.01 5.65
CA GLY A 41 -0.71 -14.25 5.55
C GLY A 41 -1.54 -13.56 6.64
N GLU A 42 -0.92 -12.77 7.53
CA GLU A 42 -1.60 -12.03 8.59
C GLU A 42 -2.16 -10.71 8.08
N THR A 43 -3.33 -10.29 8.61
CA THR A 43 -3.76 -8.89 8.60
C THR A 43 -3.40 -8.26 9.94
N PHE A 44 -2.39 -7.40 9.95
CA PHE A 44 -2.00 -6.62 11.13
C PHE A 44 -2.71 -5.27 11.13
N GLY A 45 -3.64 -5.07 12.06
CA GLY A 45 -4.40 -3.82 12.19
C GLY A 45 -3.65 -2.75 12.98
N LEU A 46 -3.47 -1.57 12.41
CA LEU A 46 -2.89 -0.40 13.08
C LEU A 46 -3.95 0.70 13.23
N VAL A 47 -4.40 0.93 14.46
CA VAL A 47 -5.49 1.86 14.79
C VAL A 47 -4.99 2.99 15.68
N GLY A 48 -5.60 4.16 15.56
CA GLY A 48 -5.33 5.32 16.41
C GLY A 48 -5.88 6.61 15.81
N GLU A 49 -5.76 7.69 16.54
CA GLU A 49 -6.27 9.01 16.14
C GLU A 49 -5.57 9.53 14.86
N SER A 50 -6.23 10.47 14.17
CA SER A 50 -5.61 11.13 13.01
C SER A 50 -4.34 11.87 13.42
N GLY A 51 -3.30 11.75 12.62
CA GLY A 51 -2.01 12.43 12.89
C GLY A 51 -1.10 11.74 13.91
N CYS A 52 -1.47 10.59 14.52
CA CYS A 52 -0.62 9.90 15.50
C CYS A 52 0.56 9.11 14.90
N GLY A 53 0.78 9.18 13.58
CA GLY A 53 1.95 8.58 12.92
C GLY A 53 1.72 7.25 12.20
N LYS A 54 0.49 6.71 12.14
CA LYS A 54 0.16 5.41 11.49
C LYS A 54 0.66 5.32 10.04
N SER A 55 0.27 6.26 9.20
CA SER A 55 0.72 6.32 7.80
C SER A 55 2.23 6.48 7.69
N THR A 56 2.85 7.19 8.66
CA THR A 56 4.30 7.31 8.72
C THR A 56 4.97 5.98 9.01
N ILE A 57 4.42 5.15 9.92
CA ILE A 57 4.91 3.79 10.18
C ILE A 57 4.84 2.98 8.89
N GLY A 58 3.69 2.88 8.24
CA GLY A 58 3.51 2.10 7.01
C GLY A 58 4.48 2.52 5.90
N ARG A 59 4.62 3.83 5.67
CA ARG A 59 5.54 4.38 4.66
C ARG A 59 7.01 4.17 5.03
N THR A 60 7.34 4.16 6.33
CA THR A 60 8.72 3.89 6.79
C THR A 60 9.06 2.41 6.66
N LEU A 61 8.13 1.49 6.95
CA LEU A 61 8.31 0.04 6.72
C LEU A 61 8.59 -0.26 5.25
N LEU A 62 7.90 0.44 4.35
CA LEU A 62 8.15 0.34 2.91
C LEU A 62 9.40 1.10 2.46
N ARG A 63 10.13 1.79 3.34
CA ARG A 63 11.24 2.65 2.95
C ARG A 63 10.88 3.70 1.89
N LEU A 64 9.62 4.21 1.91
CA LEU A 64 9.24 5.44 1.24
C LEU A 64 9.74 6.65 2.03
N TYR A 65 9.82 6.50 3.35
CA TYR A 65 10.55 7.38 4.25
C TYR A 65 11.73 6.62 4.86
N GLU A 66 12.93 7.16 4.77
CA GLU A 66 14.08 6.60 5.46
C GLU A 66 13.86 6.68 6.97
N PRO A 67 14.07 5.61 7.75
CA PRO A 67 14.00 5.67 9.21
C PRO A 67 15.07 6.62 9.76
N THR A 68 14.75 7.30 10.86
CA THR A 68 15.74 8.11 11.60
C THR A 68 16.64 7.22 12.44
N SER A 69 16.06 6.17 13.05
CA SER A 69 16.77 5.11 13.78
C SER A 69 15.94 3.82 13.78
N GLY A 70 16.53 2.74 14.29
CA GLY A 70 15.93 1.41 14.31
C GLY A 70 16.24 0.60 13.06
N GLN A 71 15.64 -0.58 12.96
CA GLN A 71 15.89 -1.54 11.90
C GLN A 71 14.58 -2.07 11.32
N ILE A 72 14.60 -2.42 10.03
CA ILE A 72 13.48 -3.02 9.31
C ILE A 72 13.98 -4.31 8.66
N PHE A 73 13.26 -5.40 8.88
CA PHE A 73 13.56 -6.70 8.27
C PHE A 73 12.41 -7.16 7.40
N PHE A 74 12.74 -7.73 6.25
CA PHE A 74 11.83 -8.42 5.35
C PHE A 74 12.32 -9.87 5.17
N GLU A 75 11.49 -10.85 5.53
CA GLU A 75 11.87 -12.27 5.51
C GLU A 75 13.20 -12.55 6.24
N GLY A 76 13.42 -11.88 7.39
CA GLY A 76 14.64 -12.00 8.19
C GLY A 76 15.86 -11.24 7.64
N SER A 77 15.79 -10.67 6.44
CA SER A 77 16.86 -9.85 5.85
C SER A 77 16.74 -8.40 6.29
N ASP A 78 17.81 -7.80 6.80
CA ASP A 78 17.84 -6.37 7.15
C ASP A 78 17.76 -5.51 5.87
N ILE A 79 16.65 -4.78 5.72
CA ILE A 79 16.41 -3.90 4.59
C ILE A 79 16.58 -2.43 4.93
N THR A 80 17.05 -2.09 6.15
CA THR A 80 17.12 -0.70 6.67
C THR A 80 17.92 0.23 5.76
N LYS A 81 18.97 -0.27 5.13
CA LYS A 81 19.81 0.49 4.18
C LYS A 81 20.01 -0.22 2.86
N ALA A 82 19.24 -1.28 2.59
CA ALA A 82 19.35 -2.07 1.37
C ALA A 82 18.88 -1.29 0.13
N ASN A 83 19.31 -1.73 -1.05
CA ASN A 83 18.69 -1.31 -2.31
C ASN A 83 17.26 -1.83 -2.37
N MET A 84 16.28 -0.92 -2.42
CA MET A 84 14.86 -1.27 -2.36
C MET A 84 14.28 -1.79 -3.68
N ARG A 85 14.99 -1.69 -4.80
CA ARG A 85 14.46 -2.09 -6.11
C ARG A 85 13.91 -3.54 -6.16
N PRO A 86 14.58 -4.58 -5.63
CA PRO A 86 14.03 -5.93 -5.59
C PRO A 86 12.84 -6.07 -4.63
N TYR A 87 12.84 -5.33 -3.51
CA TYR A 87 11.77 -5.38 -2.51
C TYR A 87 10.50 -4.63 -2.96
N ARG A 88 10.60 -3.63 -3.84
CA ARG A 88 9.45 -2.92 -4.40
C ARG A 88 8.46 -3.84 -5.15
N LYS A 89 8.93 -4.98 -5.69
CA LYS A 89 8.04 -5.98 -6.28
C LYS A 89 7.21 -6.71 -5.23
N LYS A 90 7.78 -6.92 -4.04
CA LYS A 90 7.23 -7.72 -2.95
C LYS A 90 6.43 -6.90 -1.94
N MET A 91 6.64 -5.59 -1.90
CA MET A 91 6.08 -4.68 -0.90
C MET A 91 5.40 -3.50 -1.59
N GLN A 92 4.09 -3.39 -1.45
CA GLN A 92 3.27 -2.38 -2.13
C GLN A 92 2.43 -1.56 -1.15
N ILE A 93 1.82 -0.48 -1.63
CA ILE A 93 0.93 0.39 -0.85
C ILE A 93 -0.33 0.74 -1.64
N VAL A 94 -1.45 0.71 -0.94
CA VAL A 94 -2.70 1.36 -1.35
C VAL A 94 -2.83 2.64 -0.55
N PHE A 95 -2.87 3.78 -1.23
CA PHE A 95 -2.93 5.10 -0.60
C PHE A 95 -4.36 5.46 -0.17
N GLN A 96 -4.46 6.34 0.80
CA GLN A 96 -5.69 6.89 1.35
C GLN A 96 -6.54 7.60 0.29
N ASP A 97 -5.92 8.39 -0.57
CA ASP A 97 -6.61 9.16 -1.61
C ASP A 97 -6.37 8.52 -2.99
N PRO A 98 -7.40 7.83 -3.54
CA PRO A 98 -7.28 7.26 -4.87
C PRO A 98 -7.21 8.32 -5.98
N TYR A 99 -7.73 9.55 -5.75
CA TYR A 99 -7.63 10.64 -6.72
C TYR A 99 -6.19 11.09 -6.91
N ALA A 100 -5.49 11.34 -5.80
CA ALA A 100 -4.09 11.78 -5.85
C ALA A 100 -3.14 10.66 -6.30
N SER A 101 -3.55 9.40 -6.19
CA SER A 101 -2.70 8.26 -6.52
C SER A 101 -2.75 7.80 -7.97
N LEU A 102 -3.75 8.24 -8.77
CA LEU A 102 -3.93 7.86 -10.18
C LEU A 102 -3.68 9.06 -11.08
N ASP A 103 -2.80 8.94 -12.08
CA ASP A 103 -2.60 10.01 -13.08
C ASP A 103 -3.88 10.14 -13.94
N PRO A 104 -4.59 11.30 -13.89
CA PRO A 104 -5.85 11.49 -14.62
C PRO A 104 -5.70 11.50 -16.14
N ARG A 105 -4.48 11.55 -16.67
CA ARG A 105 -4.17 11.56 -18.10
C ARG A 105 -3.91 10.16 -18.65
N MET A 106 -3.77 9.17 -17.79
CA MET A 106 -3.56 7.77 -18.18
C MET A 106 -4.87 7.00 -18.17
N THR A 107 -5.01 6.03 -19.07
CA THR A 107 -6.14 5.08 -19.01
C THR A 107 -5.97 4.14 -17.81
N VAL A 108 -7.08 3.55 -17.35
CA VAL A 108 -7.03 2.54 -16.27
C VAL A 108 -6.12 1.37 -16.65
N GLY A 109 -6.13 0.93 -17.91
CA GLY A 109 -5.23 -0.11 -18.39
C GLY A 109 -3.77 0.27 -18.30
N ASP A 110 -3.42 1.54 -18.59
CA ASP A 110 -2.05 2.01 -18.47
C ASP A 110 -1.63 2.14 -17.01
N ILE A 111 -2.51 2.64 -16.14
CA ILE A 111 -2.26 2.76 -14.71
C ILE A 111 -2.00 1.39 -14.07
N VAL A 112 -2.85 0.40 -14.34
CA VAL A 112 -2.70 -0.97 -13.79
C VAL A 112 -1.52 -1.68 -14.43
N GLY A 113 -1.21 -1.39 -15.69
CA GLY A 113 -0.09 -1.97 -16.42
C GLY A 113 1.27 -1.34 -16.12
N GLU A 114 1.31 -0.12 -15.58
CA GLU A 114 2.56 0.61 -15.31
C GLU A 114 3.60 -0.19 -14.51
N PRO A 115 3.25 -0.87 -13.40
CA PRO A 115 4.22 -1.70 -12.70
C PRO A 115 4.74 -2.87 -13.55
N LEU A 116 3.90 -3.46 -14.40
CA LEU A 116 4.31 -4.53 -15.31
C LEU A 116 5.33 -4.01 -16.32
N ASP A 117 5.13 -2.79 -16.82
CA ASP A 117 6.04 -2.14 -17.78
C ASP A 117 7.40 -1.81 -17.14
N ILE A 118 7.40 -1.20 -15.94
CA ILE A 118 8.62 -0.82 -15.19
C ILE A 118 9.51 -2.04 -14.90
N TYR A 119 8.88 -3.18 -14.60
CA TYR A 119 9.61 -4.39 -14.21
C TYR A 119 9.72 -5.44 -15.33
N HIS A 120 9.27 -5.11 -16.54
CA HIS A 120 9.27 -6.02 -17.71
C HIS A 120 8.63 -7.38 -17.35
N ALA A 121 7.46 -7.35 -16.71
CA ALA A 121 6.79 -8.54 -16.16
C ALA A 121 5.88 -9.24 -17.17
N TYR A 122 6.16 -9.12 -18.47
CA TYR A 122 5.44 -9.78 -19.57
C TYR A 122 6.39 -9.95 -20.77
N GLU A 123 6.09 -10.91 -21.65
CA GLU A 123 6.89 -11.21 -22.87
C GLU A 123 6.29 -10.58 -24.14
N SER A 124 4.97 -10.32 -24.14
CA SER A 124 4.26 -9.75 -25.28
C SER A 124 3.18 -8.76 -24.90
N LYS A 125 2.77 -7.88 -25.85
CA LYS A 125 1.65 -6.97 -25.65
C LYS A 125 0.33 -7.71 -25.37
N ALA A 126 0.15 -8.89 -25.92
CA ALA A 126 -1.03 -9.73 -25.69
C ALA A 126 -1.04 -10.20 -24.22
N GLU A 127 0.07 -10.71 -23.71
CA GLU A 127 0.22 -11.12 -22.31
C GLU A 127 0.06 -9.96 -21.35
N ARG A 128 0.64 -8.78 -21.65
CA ARG A 128 0.40 -7.56 -20.85
C ARG A 128 -1.09 -7.26 -20.71
N ARG A 129 -1.82 -7.29 -21.83
CA ARG A 129 -3.27 -7.04 -21.84
C ARG A 129 -4.03 -8.08 -21.02
N GLU A 130 -3.69 -9.34 -21.14
CA GLU A 130 -4.30 -10.43 -20.38
C GLU A 130 -4.08 -10.28 -18.88
N LYS A 131 -2.85 -10.01 -18.45
CA LYS A 131 -2.53 -9.71 -17.04
C LYS A 131 -3.32 -8.52 -16.48
N ILE A 132 -3.45 -7.44 -17.25
CA ILE A 132 -4.26 -6.28 -16.83
C ILE A 132 -5.73 -6.68 -16.69
N LEU A 133 -6.30 -7.46 -17.62
CA LEU A 133 -7.68 -7.92 -17.53
C LEU A 133 -7.89 -8.84 -16.32
N GLU A 134 -6.95 -9.74 -16.03
CA GLU A 134 -6.96 -10.58 -14.82
C GLU A 134 -7.01 -9.71 -13.57
N LEU A 135 -6.15 -8.70 -13.46
CA LEU A 135 -6.10 -7.77 -12.32
C LEU A 135 -7.39 -6.96 -12.16
N LEU A 136 -7.96 -6.47 -13.26
CA LEU A 136 -9.25 -5.76 -13.22
C LEU A 136 -10.37 -6.68 -12.76
N ASN A 137 -10.43 -7.91 -13.25
CA ASN A 137 -11.42 -8.89 -12.84
C ASN A 137 -11.31 -9.26 -11.35
N LEU A 138 -10.08 -9.36 -10.82
CA LEU A 138 -9.83 -9.63 -9.40
C LEU A 138 -10.45 -8.57 -8.47
N VAL A 139 -10.55 -7.32 -8.93
CA VAL A 139 -11.16 -6.22 -8.16
C VAL A 139 -12.61 -5.92 -8.58
N GLY A 140 -13.25 -6.81 -9.38
CA GLY A 140 -14.64 -6.67 -9.83
C GLY A 140 -14.86 -5.59 -10.90
N LEU A 141 -13.83 -5.27 -11.67
CA LEU A 141 -13.89 -4.47 -12.89
C LEU A 141 -13.81 -5.40 -14.11
N ASN A 142 -14.17 -4.88 -15.29
CA ASN A 142 -14.20 -5.67 -16.54
C ASN A 142 -13.36 -5.01 -17.66
N SER A 143 -13.34 -5.63 -18.84
CA SER A 143 -12.57 -5.17 -19.99
C SER A 143 -12.99 -3.79 -20.52
N GLU A 144 -14.23 -3.37 -20.34
CA GLU A 144 -14.72 -2.07 -20.79
C GLU A 144 -14.09 -0.91 -20.00
N HIS A 145 -13.71 -1.20 -18.75
CA HIS A 145 -13.06 -0.22 -17.88
C HIS A 145 -11.61 0.07 -18.28
N MET A 146 -10.97 -0.82 -19.04
CA MET A 146 -9.54 -0.73 -19.38
C MET A 146 -9.18 0.55 -20.12
N ASN A 147 -10.06 1.02 -21.02
CA ASN A 147 -9.80 2.17 -21.88
C ASN A 147 -10.35 3.49 -21.31
N ARG A 148 -10.98 3.46 -20.15
CA ARG A 148 -11.54 4.64 -19.49
C ARG A 148 -10.47 5.36 -18.65
N TYR A 149 -10.74 6.62 -18.37
CA TYR A 149 -9.90 7.48 -17.53
C TYR A 149 -10.41 7.50 -16.07
N PRO A 150 -9.54 7.78 -15.07
CA PRO A 150 -9.94 7.81 -13.66
C PRO A 150 -11.13 8.74 -13.36
N HIS A 151 -11.27 9.85 -14.06
CA HIS A 151 -12.38 10.80 -13.84
C HIS A 151 -13.77 10.26 -14.22
N GLU A 152 -13.83 9.17 -15.02
CA GLU A 152 -15.08 8.50 -15.42
C GLU A 152 -15.57 7.47 -14.38
N PHE A 153 -14.84 7.30 -13.27
CA PHE A 153 -15.12 6.30 -12.24
C PHE A 153 -15.65 6.92 -10.94
N SER A 154 -16.50 6.16 -10.22
CA SER A 154 -16.85 6.49 -8.84
C SER A 154 -15.64 6.37 -7.91
N GLY A 155 -15.72 6.94 -6.69
CA GLY A 155 -14.66 6.83 -5.69
C GLY A 155 -14.28 5.38 -5.38
N GLY A 156 -15.27 4.50 -5.19
CA GLY A 156 -15.05 3.08 -4.95
C GLY A 156 -14.41 2.34 -6.13
N GLN A 157 -14.79 2.69 -7.37
CA GLN A 157 -14.16 2.12 -8.55
C GLN A 157 -12.70 2.58 -8.70
N ARG A 158 -12.39 3.84 -8.42
CA ARG A 158 -11.00 4.34 -8.39
C ARG A 158 -10.16 3.61 -7.34
N GLN A 159 -10.74 3.35 -6.16
CA GLN A 159 -10.07 2.57 -5.13
C GLN A 159 -9.75 1.15 -5.60
N ARG A 160 -10.68 0.51 -6.31
CA ARG A 160 -10.46 -0.81 -6.92
C ARG A 160 -9.34 -0.77 -7.97
N VAL A 161 -9.25 0.28 -8.78
CA VAL A 161 -8.12 0.50 -9.73
C VAL A 161 -6.79 0.66 -8.98
N SER A 162 -6.76 1.42 -7.89
CA SER A 162 -5.55 1.59 -7.06
C SER A 162 -5.09 0.26 -6.45
N ILE A 163 -6.03 -0.56 -5.98
CA ILE A 163 -5.75 -1.90 -5.46
C ILE A 163 -5.23 -2.81 -6.59
N ALA A 164 -5.87 -2.83 -7.77
CA ALA A 164 -5.42 -3.63 -8.92
C ALA A 164 -3.99 -3.26 -9.34
N ARG A 165 -3.64 -1.97 -9.40
CA ARG A 165 -2.29 -1.49 -9.68
C ARG A 165 -1.29 -2.01 -8.64
N SER A 166 -1.63 -1.91 -7.35
CA SER A 166 -0.74 -2.37 -6.27
C SER A 166 -0.51 -3.89 -6.31
N MET A 167 -1.45 -4.64 -6.87
CA MET A 167 -1.36 -6.10 -7.02
C MET A 167 -0.66 -6.58 -8.29
N ALA A 168 -0.32 -5.67 -9.22
CA ALA A 168 0.21 -6.03 -10.54
C ALA A 168 1.45 -6.94 -10.51
N LEU A 169 2.28 -6.81 -9.49
CA LEU A 169 3.49 -7.61 -9.30
C LEU A 169 3.32 -8.77 -8.30
N ARG A 170 2.09 -9.06 -7.86
CA ARG A 170 1.76 -10.09 -6.87
C ARG A 170 2.62 -9.95 -5.61
N PRO A 171 2.51 -8.84 -4.88
CA PRO A 171 3.35 -8.59 -3.71
C PRO A 171 3.04 -9.58 -2.57
N ASP A 172 4.05 -9.84 -1.73
CA ASP A 172 3.88 -10.63 -0.49
C ASP A 172 3.28 -9.79 0.64
N PHE A 173 3.56 -8.46 0.63
CA PHE A 173 3.15 -7.52 1.67
C PHE A 173 2.53 -6.26 1.08
N MET A 174 1.40 -5.83 1.63
CA MET A 174 0.71 -4.61 1.23
C MET A 174 0.34 -3.75 2.44
N VAL A 175 0.74 -2.49 2.40
CA VAL A 175 0.25 -1.47 3.33
C VAL A 175 -1.05 -0.89 2.76
N CYS A 176 -2.15 -1.03 3.48
CA CYS A 176 -3.44 -0.41 3.18
C CYS A 176 -3.58 0.84 4.06
N ASP A 177 -3.15 1.99 3.54
CA ASP A 177 -3.13 3.27 4.27
C ASP A 177 -4.49 3.94 4.17
N GLU A 178 -5.38 3.68 5.15
CA GLU A 178 -6.77 4.16 5.22
C GLU A 178 -7.57 3.95 3.92
N PRO A 179 -7.61 2.72 3.35
CA PRO A 179 -8.04 2.49 1.97
C PRO A 179 -9.53 2.73 1.72
N ILE A 180 -10.30 3.03 2.76
CA ILE A 180 -11.76 3.20 2.69
C ILE A 180 -12.25 4.52 3.27
N SER A 181 -11.35 5.36 3.83
CA SER A 181 -11.72 6.58 4.58
C SER A 181 -12.48 7.62 3.75
N ALA A 182 -12.26 7.66 2.44
CA ALA A 182 -12.91 8.59 1.51
C ALA A 182 -14.15 8.02 0.81
N LEU A 183 -14.67 6.86 1.25
CA LEU A 183 -15.76 6.14 0.60
C LEU A 183 -17.02 6.11 1.46
N ASP A 184 -18.19 6.01 0.82
CA ASP A 184 -19.46 5.79 1.49
C ASP A 184 -19.50 4.41 2.19
N VAL A 185 -20.23 4.30 3.30
CA VAL A 185 -20.28 3.11 4.17
C VAL A 185 -20.56 1.82 3.40
N SER A 186 -21.51 1.85 2.45
CA SER A 186 -21.86 0.68 1.63
C SER A 186 -20.71 0.23 0.71
N ILE A 187 -19.94 1.17 0.21
CA ILE A 187 -18.78 0.91 -0.65
C ILE A 187 -17.58 0.46 0.19
N GLN A 188 -17.42 1.01 1.40
CA GLN A 188 -16.39 0.56 2.35
C GLN A 188 -16.47 -0.95 2.60
N ALA A 189 -17.67 -1.47 2.91
CA ALA A 189 -17.89 -2.89 3.15
C ALA A 189 -17.50 -3.75 1.93
N GLN A 190 -17.82 -3.29 0.72
CA GLN A 190 -17.46 -4.01 -0.52
C GLN A 190 -15.93 -4.07 -0.72
N VAL A 191 -15.22 -2.97 -0.45
CA VAL A 191 -13.75 -2.91 -0.59
C VAL A 191 -13.08 -3.79 0.47
N ILE A 192 -13.58 -3.79 1.71
CA ILE A 192 -13.06 -4.65 2.79
C ILE A 192 -13.23 -6.12 2.42
N ASN A 193 -14.45 -6.54 2.03
CA ASN A 193 -14.71 -7.94 1.64
C ASN A 193 -13.81 -8.37 0.48
N MET A 194 -13.63 -7.50 -0.52
CA MET A 194 -12.72 -7.77 -1.63
C MET A 194 -11.26 -7.95 -1.14
N LEU A 195 -10.75 -7.10 -0.23
CA LEU A 195 -9.40 -7.24 0.33
C LEU A 195 -9.25 -8.55 1.12
N MET A 196 -10.27 -8.96 1.89
CA MET A 196 -10.28 -10.25 2.59
C MET A 196 -10.26 -11.43 1.62
N GLU A 197 -11.06 -11.39 0.56
CA GLU A 197 -11.04 -12.42 -0.48
C GLU A 197 -9.66 -12.52 -1.17
N LEU A 198 -9.06 -11.37 -1.49
CA LEU A 198 -7.72 -11.31 -2.10
C LEU A 198 -6.66 -11.89 -1.16
N GLN A 199 -6.75 -11.58 0.14
CA GLN A 199 -5.85 -12.15 1.14
C GLN A 199 -5.92 -13.66 1.17
N GLN A 200 -7.14 -14.23 1.25
CA GLN A 200 -7.34 -15.67 1.31
C GLN A 200 -6.90 -16.38 0.02
N LYS A 201 -7.27 -15.85 -1.14
CA LYS A 201 -6.96 -16.45 -2.45
C LYS A 201 -5.47 -16.41 -2.79
N LEU A 202 -4.77 -15.35 -2.39
CA LEU A 202 -3.38 -15.07 -2.78
C LEU A 202 -2.39 -15.17 -1.61
N ASN A 203 -2.86 -15.54 -0.42
CA ASN A 203 -2.05 -15.59 0.81
C ASN A 203 -1.30 -14.28 1.08
N MET A 204 -1.98 -13.14 0.88
CA MET A 204 -1.42 -11.80 1.05
C MET A 204 -1.24 -11.47 2.53
N THR A 205 -0.23 -10.66 2.82
CA THR A 205 -0.01 -10.11 4.16
C THR A 205 -0.30 -8.63 4.16
N TYR A 206 -1.12 -8.16 5.09
CA TYR A 206 -1.53 -6.76 5.17
C TYR A 206 -1.06 -6.06 6.44
N LEU A 207 -0.60 -4.82 6.29
CA LEU A 207 -0.67 -3.81 7.34
C LEU A 207 -1.87 -2.91 7.03
N PHE A 208 -2.97 -3.10 7.75
CA PHE A 208 -4.20 -2.35 7.56
C PHE A 208 -4.26 -1.17 8.54
N ILE A 209 -4.17 0.04 8.02
CA ILE A 209 -4.22 1.28 8.80
C ILE A 209 -5.65 1.82 8.73
N ALA A 210 -6.26 2.06 9.89
CA ALA A 210 -7.59 2.66 10.02
C ALA A 210 -7.65 3.60 11.23
N HIS A 211 -8.66 4.45 11.26
CA HIS A 211 -8.99 5.26 12.45
C HIS A 211 -10.17 4.66 13.24
N ASP A 212 -10.93 3.72 12.67
CA ASP A 212 -12.03 3.04 13.31
C ASP A 212 -11.67 1.58 13.64
N LEU A 213 -11.78 1.25 14.94
CA LEU A 213 -11.51 -0.10 15.44
C LEU A 213 -12.50 -1.13 14.89
N ASN A 214 -13.75 -0.73 14.59
CA ASN A 214 -14.76 -1.64 14.07
C ASN A 214 -14.37 -2.19 12.69
N VAL A 215 -13.75 -1.36 11.86
CA VAL A 215 -13.21 -1.77 10.56
C VAL A 215 -12.14 -2.86 10.73
N VAL A 216 -11.22 -2.66 11.68
CA VAL A 216 -10.10 -3.60 11.91
C VAL A 216 -10.57 -4.91 12.54
N ARG A 217 -11.67 -4.89 13.30
CA ARG A 217 -12.27 -6.13 13.84
C ARG A 217 -12.95 -6.99 12.77
N HIS A 218 -13.29 -6.39 11.64
CA HIS A 218 -14.00 -7.07 10.56
C HIS A 218 -13.04 -7.69 9.53
N ILE A 219 -11.83 -7.14 9.37
CA ILE A 219 -10.80 -7.62 8.46
C ILE A 219 -9.76 -8.49 9.18
#